data_473c7604735345e8bc4df44d188dd119
#
_entry.id   473c7604735345e8bc4df44d188dd119
#
_cell.length_a   1.000
_cell.length_b   1.000
_cell.length_c   1.000
_cell.angle_alpha   90.00
_cell.angle_beta   90.00
_cell.angle_gamma   90.00
#
_symmetry.space_group_name_H-M   'P 1'
#
loop_
_entity.id
_entity.type
_entity.pdbx_description
1 polymer ?
#
loop_
_entity_poly.entity_id
_entity_poly.type
_entity_poly.pdbx_seq_one_letter_code
_entity_poly.pdbx_strand_id
1 'polypeptide(L)'
;KTPRRQRQMCIRDRTGIVGPNGCGKSNIVEALKWIMGETSARQLRGSELDDIIFAGTDNRPARNFAEISLQLDNQDNKAPAEYNNFDELEITRRVERGKGTEFQINGKPVRAKDVQLLFADSATGARSAGIVSQGRIGAIVGAKPEDRRSLIEEAANIKGLNQRKHEACLLYTSDAADEVSW
;
A
#
# COMPACT_ATOMS: atom_id res chain seq x y z
N LYS A 1 9.79 -36.92 11.06
CA LYS A 1 9.27 -35.76 11.83
C LYS A 1 10.22 -34.60 11.61
N THR A 2 9.92 -33.70 10.70
CA THR A 2 10.68 -32.46 10.48
C THR A 2 10.46 -31.57 11.71
N PRO A 3 11.51 -31.11 12.37
CA PRO A 3 11.37 -30.32 13.59
C PRO A 3 10.55 -29.06 13.32
N ARG A 4 9.57 -28.79 14.13
CA ARG A 4 8.72 -27.59 14.07
C ARG A 4 9.53 -26.27 13.99
N ARG A 5 10.76 -26.27 14.53
CA ARG A 5 11.69 -25.12 14.49
C ARG A 5 12.15 -24.74 13.07
N GLN A 6 12.42 -25.69 12.18
CA GLN A 6 12.83 -25.39 10.81
C GLN A 6 11.69 -24.75 9.97
N ARG A 7 10.44 -25.19 10.20
CA ARG A 7 9.26 -24.54 9.58
C ARG A 7 9.07 -23.08 10.03
N GLN A 8 9.31 -22.78 11.29
CA GLN A 8 9.19 -21.42 11.81
C GLN A 8 10.28 -20.47 11.31
N MET A 9 11.53 -20.95 11.15
CA MET A 9 12.62 -20.14 10.59
C MET A 9 12.38 -19.79 9.12
N CYS A 10 11.92 -20.73 8.29
CA CYS A 10 11.58 -20.45 6.88
C CYS A 10 10.41 -19.49 6.73
N ILE A 11 9.44 -19.50 7.64
CA ILE A 11 8.26 -18.61 7.60
C ILE A 11 8.62 -17.18 8.03
N ARG A 12 9.62 -16.99 8.88
CA ARG A 12 10.02 -15.65 9.34
C ARG A 12 10.84 -14.87 8.32
N ASP A 13 11.67 -15.56 7.55
CA ASP A 13 12.66 -14.90 6.69
C ASP A 13 12.21 -14.79 5.22
N ARG A 14 11.53 -15.81 4.70
CA ARG A 14 11.08 -15.84 3.30
C ARG A 14 9.84 -16.70 3.14
N THR A 15 8.85 -16.17 2.41
CA THR A 15 7.66 -16.90 2.00
C THR A 15 7.65 -17.09 0.49
N GLY A 16 7.63 -18.34 0.03
CA GLY A 16 7.54 -18.71 -1.39
C GLY A 16 6.09 -19.04 -1.78
N ILE A 17 5.58 -18.40 -2.83
CA ILE A 17 4.27 -18.69 -3.40
C ILE A 17 4.48 -19.35 -4.75
N VAL A 18 4.14 -20.63 -4.86
CA VAL A 18 4.31 -21.43 -6.08
C VAL A 18 2.96 -21.94 -6.56
N GLY A 19 2.84 -22.13 -7.88
CA GLY A 19 1.64 -22.65 -8.50
C GLY A 19 1.68 -22.52 -10.03
N PRO A 20 0.78 -23.15 -10.79
CA PRO A 20 0.70 -23.07 -12.22
C PRO A 20 0.39 -21.66 -12.74
N ASN A 21 0.54 -21.43 -14.04
CA ASN A 21 0.16 -20.16 -14.64
C ASN A 21 -1.35 -19.95 -14.51
N GLY A 22 -1.76 -18.70 -14.23
CA GLY A 22 -3.18 -18.35 -14.08
C GLY A 22 -3.78 -18.62 -12.69
N CYS A 23 -3.06 -19.21 -11.73
CA CYS A 23 -3.61 -19.51 -10.39
C CYS A 23 -3.68 -18.28 -9.44
N GLY A 24 -3.37 -17.08 -9.90
CA GLY A 24 -3.53 -15.84 -9.11
C GLY A 24 -2.31 -15.40 -8.30
N LYS A 25 -1.10 -15.96 -8.52
CA LYS A 25 0.12 -15.54 -7.80
C LYS A 25 0.37 -14.03 -7.87
N SER A 26 0.24 -13.46 -9.05
CA SER A 26 0.43 -12.02 -9.27
C SER A 26 -0.65 -11.17 -8.61
N ASN A 27 -1.86 -11.70 -8.47
CA ASN A 27 -2.97 -11.00 -7.82
C ASN A 27 -2.67 -10.70 -6.35
N ILE A 28 -1.87 -11.54 -5.67
CA ILE A 28 -1.47 -11.30 -4.27
C ILE A 28 -0.58 -10.05 -4.19
N VAL A 29 0.38 -9.89 -5.10
CA VAL A 29 1.25 -8.70 -5.14
C VAL A 29 0.45 -7.45 -5.50
N GLU A 30 -0.51 -7.58 -6.41
CA GLU A 30 -1.42 -6.50 -6.80
C GLU A 30 -2.34 -6.09 -5.64
N ALA A 31 -2.87 -7.07 -4.90
CA ALA A 31 -3.67 -6.84 -3.72
C ALA A 31 -2.88 -6.11 -2.63
N LEU A 32 -1.61 -6.48 -2.39
CA LEU A 32 -0.73 -5.77 -1.46
C LEU A 32 -0.50 -4.33 -1.90
N LYS A 33 -0.21 -4.06 -3.18
CA LYS A 33 -0.09 -2.68 -3.68
C LYS A 33 -1.38 -1.90 -3.53
N TRP A 34 -2.51 -2.56 -3.77
CA TRP A 34 -3.80 -1.93 -3.69
C TRP A 34 -4.12 -1.47 -2.26
N ILE A 35 -3.90 -2.33 -1.25
CA ILE A 35 -4.15 -1.94 0.15
C ILE A 35 -3.18 -0.86 0.65
N MET A 36 -1.95 -0.82 0.12
CA MET A 36 -0.96 0.21 0.45
C MET A 36 -1.25 1.58 -0.18
N GLY A 37 -2.42 1.76 -0.78
CA GLY A 37 -2.88 3.04 -1.31
C GLY A 37 -2.58 3.29 -2.79
N GLU A 38 -2.27 2.26 -3.60
CA GLU A 38 -2.21 2.45 -5.04
C GLU A 38 -3.61 2.77 -5.58
N THR A 39 -3.73 3.91 -6.24
CA THR A 39 -5.00 4.42 -6.79
C THR A 39 -5.11 4.24 -8.30
N SER A 40 -4.00 3.94 -8.98
CA SER A 40 -4.00 3.79 -10.43
C SER A 40 -4.52 2.40 -10.83
N ALA A 41 -5.68 2.34 -11.44
CA ALA A 41 -6.25 1.12 -12.01
C ALA A 41 -5.30 0.47 -13.02
N ARG A 42 -4.57 1.27 -13.83
CA ARG A 42 -3.60 0.77 -14.81
C ARG A 42 -2.44 -0.01 -14.18
N GLN A 43 -2.03 0.34 -12.96
CA GLN A 43 -0.99 -0.38 -12.23
C GLN A 43 -1.50 -1.69 -11.60
N LEU A 44 -2.83 -1.84 -11.53
CA LEU A 44 -3.53 -3.03 -11.03
C LEU A 44 -4.13 -3.88 -12.17
N ARG A 45 -3.67 -3.67 -13.42
CA ARG A 45 -4.11 -4.37 -14.64
C ARG A 45 -5.58 -4.17 -14.98
N GLY A 46 -6.23 -3.13 -14.43
CA GLY A 46 -7.59 -2.72 -14.77
C GLY A 46 -7.59 -1.43 -15.58
N SER A 47 -8.65 -1.16 -16.32
CA SER A 47 -8.93 0.14 -16.93
C SER A 47 -9.60 1.08 -15.94
N GLU A 48 -10.45 0.52 -15.09
CA GLU A 48 -11.22 1.21 -14.04
C GLU A 48 -11.09 0.49 -12.70
N LEU A 49 -11.44 1.16 -11.61
CA LEU A 49 -11.42 0.55 -10.27
C LEU A 49 -12.43 -0.60 -10.13
N ASP A 50 -13.51 -0.53 -10.86
CA ASP A 50 -14.54 -1.58 -10.87
C ASP A 50 -14.06 -2.90 -11.51
N ASP A 51 -12.99 -2.85 -12.32
CA ASP A 51 -12.37 -4.06 -12.91
C ASP A 51 -11.71 -4.97 -11.87
N ILE A 52 -11.45 -4.45 -10.66
CA ILE A 52 -10.94 -5.25 -9.54
C ILE A 52 -12.04 -6.17 -8.99
N ILE A 53 -13.30 -5.78 -9.16
CA ILE A 53 -14.44 -6.53 -8.67
C ILE A 53 -14.70 -7.73 -9.60
N PHE A 54 -14.87 -8.91 -9.01
CA PHE A 54 -15.11 -10.12 -9.79
C PHE A 54 -16.38 -10.00 -10.65
N ALA A 55 -16.19 -10.02 -11.96
CA ALA A 55 -17.28 -9.87 -12.94
C ALA A 55 -18.17 -11.11 -13.10
N GLY A 56 -17.78 -12.24 -12.49
CA GLY A 56 -18.49 -13.51 -12.64
C GLY A 56 -17.88 -14.41 -13.72
N THR A 57 -18.34 -15.64 -13.74
CA THR A 57 -18.08 -16.66 -14.79
C THR A 57 -19.37 -17.46 -14.99
N ASP A 58 -19.38 -18.35 -15.98
CA ASP A 58 -20.53 -19.22 -16.24
C ASP A 58 -20.99 -20.01 -14.99
N ASN A 59 -20.06 -20.33 -14.09
CA ASN A 59 -20.30 -21.14 -12.89
C ASN A 59 -20.34 -20.34 -11.58
N ARG A 60 -20.05 -19.04 -11.60
CA ARG A 60 -20.00 -18.18 -10.40
C ARG A 60 -20.61 -16.82 -10.67
N PRO A 61 -21.57 -16.35 -9.85
CA PRO A 61 -22.20 -15.05 -10.03
C PRO A 61 -21.17 -13.91 -9.80
N ALA A 62 -21.40 -12.80 -10.48
CA ALA A 62 -20.67 -11.57 -10.25
C ALA A 62 -20.75 -11.11 -8.80
N ARG A 63 -19.76 -10.36 -8.34
CA ARG A 63 -19.76 -9.71 -7.02
C ARG A 63 -20.00 -8.21 -7.17
N ASN A 64 -20.49 -7.59 -6.12
CA ASN A 64 -20.75 -6.14 -6.10
C ASN A 64 -19.62 -5.37 -5.41
N PHE A 65 -18.72 -6.07 -4.71
CA PHE A 65 -17.58 -5.47 -4.02
C PHE A 65 -16.37 -6.38 -4.06
N ALA A 66 -15.20 -5.77 -3.90
CA ALA A 66 -13.94 -6.45 -3.57
C ALA A 66 -13.37 -5.83 -2.29
N GLU A 67 -12.79 -6.66 -1.44
CA GLU A 67 -12.24 -6.26 -0.16
C GLU A 67 -10.93 -6.98 0.10
N ILE A 68 -10.01 -6.27 0.73
CA ILE A 68 -8.76 -6.83 1.24
C ILE A 68 -8.51 -6.29 2.64
N SER A 69 -8.11 -7.17 3.55
CA SER A 69 -7.62 -6.82 4.88
C SER A 69 -6.18 -7.27 5.04
N LEU A 70 -5.35 -6.44 5.64
CA LEU A 70 -3.96 -6.69 5.96
C LEU A 70 -3.75 -6.45 7.45
N GLN A 71 -3.22 -7.45 8.14
CA GLN A 71 -2.81 -7.35 9.53
C GLN A 71 -1.31 -7.07 9.60
N LEU A 72 -0.93 -6.05 10.34
CA LEU A 72 0.44 -5.65 10.61
C LEU A 72 0.75 -5.79 12.09
N ASP A 73 1.87 -6.40 12.42
CA ASP A 73 2.42 -6.42 13.77
C ASP A 73 3.05 -5.06 14.10
N ASN A 74 2.62 -4.46 15.20
CA ASN A 74 3.08 -3.16 15.67
C ASN A 74 3.67 -3.22 17.09
N GLN A 75 4.07 -4.40 17.57
CA GLN A 75 4.68 -4.58 18.90
C GLN A 75 5.93 -3.70 19.10
N ASP A 76 6.63 -3.39 18.02
CA ASP A 76 7.81 -2.50 18.04
C ASP A 76 7.45 -1.00 18.03
N ASN A 77 6.17 -0.63 18.04
CA ASN A 77 5.68 0.76 17.96
C ASN A 77 6.29 1.57 16.80
N LYS A 78 6.43 0.93 15.64
CA LYS A 78 6.98 1.57 14.42
C LYS A 78 5.94 2.36 13.63
N ALA A 79 4.66 2.19 13.95
CA ALA A 79 3.58 2.94 13.33
C ALA A 79 3.55 4.41 13.82
N PRO A 80 2.87 5.31 13.12
CA PRO A 80 2.64 6.68 13.59
C PRO A 80 2.04 6.72 14.98
N ALA A 81 2.33 7.79 15.73
CA ALA A 81 1.98 7.94 17.15
C ALA A 81 0.49 7.68 17.48
N GLU A 82 -0.40 7.94 16.52
CA GLU A 82 -1.84 7.68 16.64
C GLU A 82 -2.17 6.19 16.86
N TYR A 83 -1.29 5.29 16.38
CA TYR A 83 -1.51 3.84 16.40
C TYR A 83 -0.60 3.11 17.40
N ASN A 84 0.23 3.81 18.17
CA ASN A 84 1.15 3.20 19.15
C ASN A 84 0.45 2.44 20.29
N ASN A 85 -0.83 2.69 20.51
CA ASN A 85 -1.62 1.99 21.53
C ASN A 85 -2.14 0.62 21.06
N PHE A 86 -1.85 0.23 19.84
CA PHE A 86 -2.31 -1.02 19.24
C PHE A 86 -1.11 -1.90 18.91
N ASP A 87 -1.07 -3.11 19.44
CA ASP A 87 -0.04 -4.13 19.12
C ASP A 87 -0.19 -4.68 17.70
N GLU A 88 -1.41 -4.62 17.15
CA GLU A 88 -1.73 -5.04 15.79
C GLU A 88 -2.56 -3.98 15.08
N LEU A 89 -2.29 -3.77 13.80
CA LEU A 89 -3.07 -2.88 12.95
C LEU A 89 -3.74 -3.68 11.83
N GLU A 90 -5.04 -3.64 11.78
CA GLU A 90 -5.82 -4.16 10.65
C GLU A 90 -6.16 -3.02 9.70
N ILE A 91 -5.62 -3.08 8.49
CA ILE A 91 -5.93 -2.13 7.43
C ILE A 91 -6.86 -2.84 6.46
N THR A 92 -8.03 -2.25 6.20
CA THR A 92 -9.01 -2.78 5.25
C THR A 92 -9.25 -1.78 4.15
N ARG A 93 -9.26 -2.27 2.91
CA ARG A 93 -9.69 -1.51 1.75
C ARG A 93 -10.81 -2.25 1.04
N ARG A 94 -11.90 -1.55 0.82
CA ARG A 94 -13.08 -2.04 0.11
C ARG A 94 -13.41 -1.14 -1.06
N VAL A 95 -13.73 -1.74 -2.20
CA VAL A 95 -14.33 -1.06 -3.35
C VAL A 95 -15.71 -1.66 -3.59
N GLU A 96 -16.70 -0.83 -3.77
CA GLU A 96 -18.07 -1.23 -4.09
C GLU A 96 -18.47 -0.61 -5.42
N ARG A 97 -19.10 -1.41 -6.27
CA ARG A 97 -19.51 -0.99 -7.62
C ARG A 97 -20.40 0.25 -7.55
N GLY A 98 -19.96 1.32 -8.23
CA GLY A 98 -20.68 2.60 -8.27
C GLY A 98 -20.62 3.45 -6.99
N LYS A 99 -19.96 3.00 -5.91
CA LYS A 99 -19.79 3.78 -4.67
C LYS A 99 -18.35 4.24 -4.41
N GLY A 100 -17.39 3.67 -5.15
CA GLY A 100 -15.98 4.03 -5.00
C GLY A 100 -15.23 3.19 -3.96
N THR A 101 -14.17 3.77 -3.38
CA THR A 101 -13.23 3.08 -2.50
C THR A 101 -13.27 3.63 -1.09
N GLU A 102 -13.31 2.76 -0.11
CA GLU A 102 -13.27 3.06 1.32
C GLU A 102 -12.04 2.40 1.96
N PHE A 103 -11.42 3.12 2.91
CA PHE A 103 -10.32 2.62 3.72
C PHE A 103 -10.70 2.64 5.20
N GLN A 104 -10.25 1.64 5.93
CA GLN A 104 -10.43 1.54 7.37
C GLN A 104 -9.14 1.08 8.03
N ILE A 105 -8.85 1.60 9.23
CA ILE A 105 -7.79 1.11 10.12
C ILE A 105 -8.45 0.74 11.44
N ASN A 106 -8.30 -0.52 11.87
CA ASN A 106 -8.95 -1.07 13.06
C ASN A 106 -10.46 -0.76 13.11
N GLY A 107 -11.14 -0.92 11.95
CA GLY A 107 -12.57 -0.66 11.80
C GLY A 107 -12.99 0.81 11.76
N LYS A 108 -12.05 1.76 11.88
CA LYS A 108 -12.34 3.19 11.77
C LYS A 108 -12.10 3.68 10.34
N PRO A 109 -13.04 4.40 9.72
CA PRO A 109 -12.85 4.95 8.39
C PRO A 109 -11.73 6.01 8.39
N VAL A 110 -10.84 5.93 7.41
CA VAL A 110 -9.69 6.82 7.23
C VAL A 110 -9.59 7.26 5.77
N ARG A 111 -8.83 8.33 5.51
CA ARG A 111 -8.58 8.77 4.14
C ARG A 111 -7.49 7.92 3.49
N ALA A 112 -7.56 7.77 2.17
CA ALA A 112 -6.51 7.09 1.39
C ALA A 112 -5.10 7.65 1.67
N LYS A 113 -5.01 8.95 1.92
CA LYS A 113 -3.76 9.65 2.21
C LYS A 113 -3.15 9.20 3.54
N ASP A 114 -3.97 8.97 4.57
CA ASP A 114 -3.50 8.53 5.89
C ASP A 114 -2.88 7.14 5.81
N VAL A 115 -3.50 6.24 5.03
CA VAL A 115 -2.96 4.91 4.74
C VAL A 115 -1.65 5.01 3.95
N GLN A 116 -1.57 5.88 2.95
CA GLN A 116 -0.34 6.10 2.18
C GLN A 116 0.80 6.62 3.06
N LEU A 117 0.52 7.53 3.99
CA LEU A 117 1.50 8.05 4.95
C LEU A 117 1.98 6.97 5.91
N LEU A 118 1.07 6.15 6.45
CA LEU A 118 1.42 5.03 7.33
C LEU A 118 2.42 4.07 6.65
N PHE A 119 2.19 3.72 5.40
CA PHE A 119 3.12 2.87 4.65
C PHE A 119 4.39 3.60 4.20
N ALA A 120 4.32 4.91 3.93
CA ALA A 120 5.50 5.70 3.58
C ALA A 120 6.47 5.82 4.76
N ASP A 121 5.95 5.97 5.98
CA ASP A 121 6.76 6.01 7.21
C ASP A 121 7.48 4.70 7.48
N SER A 122 6.87 3.57 7.09
CA SER A 122 7.47 2.24 7.22
C SER A 122 8.39 1.87 6.04
N ALA A 123 8.67 2.78 5.10
CA ALA A 123 9.37 2.52 3.83
C ALA A 123 8.79 1.37 2.99
N THR A 124 7.51 1.03 3.20
CA THR A 124 6.82 -0.10 2.58
C THR A 124 5.67 0.29 1.65
N GLY A 125 5.64 1.53 1.18
CA GLY A 125 4.57 2.03 0.30
C GLY A 125 4.39 1.24 -0.99
N ALA A 126 3.21 1.34 -1.62
CA ALA A 126 2.84 0.61 -2.84
C ALA A 126 3.82 0.78 -4.01
N ARG A 127 4.53 1.90 -4.04
CA ARG A 127 5.57 2.23 -5.04
C ARG A 127 6.99 2.03 -4.53
N SER A 128 7.14 1.48 -3.32
CA SER A 128 8.44 1.34 -2.66
C SER A 128 9.40 0.44 -3.43
N ALA A 129 10.69 0.63 -3.19
CA ALA A 129 11.74 -0.23 -3.71
C ALA A 129 11.62 -1.67 -3.16
N GLY A 130 10.93 -1.84 -2.04
CA GLY A 130 10.66 -3.15 -1.43
C GLY A 130 9.69 -4.02 -2.24
N ILE A 131 8.84 -3.43 -3.11
CA ILE A 131 7.93 -4.18 -3.98
C ILE A 131 8.48 -4.18 -5.41
N VAL A 132 9.13 -5.27 -5.78
CA VAL A 132 9.66 -5.47 -7.13
C VAL A 132 8.65 -6.23 -7.97
N SER A 133 7.92 -5.52 -8.84
CA SER A 133 7.04 -6.13 -9.84
C SER A 133 7.80 -6.46 -11.12
N GLN A 134 7.21 -7.34 -11.94
CA GLN A 134 7.76 -7.72 -13.24
C GLN A 134 8.04 -6.49 -14.11
N GLY A 135 9.23 -6.38 -14.69
CA GLY A 135 9.65 -5.25 -15.53
C GLY A 135 10.15 -4.00 -14.77
N ARG A 136 9.94 -3.90 -13.45
CA ARG A 136 10.37 -2.72 -12.67
C ARG A 136 11.88 -2.51 -12.64
N ILE A 137 12.66 -3.58 -12.62
CA ILE A 137 14.14 -3.50 -12.63
C ILE A 137 14.63 -2.79 -13.90
N GLY A 138 14.10 -3.17 -15.08
CA GLY A 138 14.43 -2.51 -16.33
C GLY A 138 14.06 -1.02 -16.35
N ALA A 139 12.90 -0.68 -15.79
CA ALA A 139 12.46 0.70 -15.64
C ALA A 139 13.38 1.52 -14.72
N ILE A 140 13.87 0.92 -13.62
CA ILE A 140 14.82 1.58 -12.70
C ILE A 140 16.16 1.82 -13.38
N VAL A 141 16.68 0.85 -14.13
CA VAL A 141 17.95 0.98 -14.85
C VAL A 141 17.89 2.09 -15.90
N GLY A 142 16.76 2.19 -16.63
CA GLY A 142 16.52 3.22 -17.63
C GLY A 142 15.98 4.55 -17.07
N ALA A 143 15.77 4.66 -15.76
CA ALA A 143 15.17 5.83 -15.13
C ALA A 143 16.06 7.08 -15.22
N LYS A 144 15.43 8.25 -15.29
CA LYS A 144 16.10 9.54 -15.22
C LYS A 144 16.72 9.78 -13.83
N PRO A 145 17.71 10.69 -13.70
CA PRO A 145 18.36 10.98 -12.42
C PRO A 145 17.38 11.39 -11.30
N GLU A 146 16.34 12.15 -11.64
CA GLU A 146 15.30 12.61 -10.71
C GLU A 146 14.51 11.44 -10.12
N ASP A 147 14.14 10.47 -10.97
CA ASP A 147 13.41 9.27 -10.55
C ASP A 147 14.28 8.35 -9.68
N ARG A 148 15.59 8.24 -10.02
CA ARG A 148 16.55 7.48 -9.19
C ARG A 148 16.74 8.12 -7.82
N ARG A 149 16.78 9.47 -7.75
CA ARG A 149 16.83 10.19 -6.48
C ARG A 149 15.65 9.85 -5.59
N SER A 150 14.43 9.85 -6.12
CA SER A 150 13.23 9.47 -5.37
C SER A 150 13.32 8.06 -4.80
N LEU A 151 13.92 7.10 -5.52
CA LEU A 151 14.16 5.75 -5.03
C LEU A 151 15.18 5.69 -3.89
N ILE A 152 16.23 6.51 -3.96
CA ILE A 152 17.26 6.61 -2.90
C ILE A 152 16.66 7.24 -1.64
N GLU A 153 15.88 8.32 -1.79
CA GLU A 153 15.17 8.98 -0.69
C GLU A 153 14.20 8.02 0.03
N GLU A 154 13.57 7.16 -0.74
CA GLU A 154 12.70 6.13 -0.20
C GLU A 154 13.48 5.04 0.53
N ALA A 155 14.56 4.53 -0.06
CA ALA A 155 15.44 3.55 0.59
C ALA A 155 16.06 4.08 1.88
N ALA A 156 16.30 5.41 1.96
CA ALA A 156 16.75 6.10 3.16
C ALA A 156 15.64 6.39 4.18
N ASN A 157 14.40 6.02 3.88
CA ASN A 157 13.21 6.26 4.72
C ASN A 157 12.93 7.75 5.03
N ILE A 158 13.32 8.65 4.13
CA ILE A 158 13.10 10.10 4.31
C ILE A 158 11.92 10.65 3.50
N LYS A 159 11.31 9.83 2.65
CA LYS A 159 10.21 10.25 1.77
C LYS A 159 8.97 10.71 2.55
N GLY A 160 8.58 9.97 3.58
CA GLY A 160 7.47 10.35 4.46
C GLY A 160 7.74 11.65 5.22
N LEU A 161 8.97 11.85 5.67
CA LEU A 161 9.40 13.09 6.32
C LEU A 161 9.32 14.30 5.37
N ASN A 162 9.81 14.14 4.14
CA ASN A 162 9.75 15.19 3.12
C ASN A 162 8.32 15.56 2.76
N GLN A 163 7.41 14.60 2.70
CA GLN A 163 6.00 14.83 2.44
C GLN A 163 5.33 15.61 3.57
N ARG A 164 5.57 15.23 4.83
CA ARG A 164 5.05 15.97 5.99
C ARG A 164 5.61 17.38 6.08
N LYS A 165 6.91 17.56 5.80
CA LYS A 165 7.53 18.90 5.71
C LYS A 165 6.84 19.76 4.65
N HIS A 166 6.58 19.22 3.47
CA HIS A 166 5.90 19.94 2.40
C HIS A 166 4.47 20.34 2.80
N GLU A 167 3.71 19.45 3.43
CA GLU A 167 2.36 19.75 3.94
C GLU A 167 2.36 20.82 5.02
N ALA A 168 3.30 20.76 5.95
CA ALA A 168 3.47 21.80 6.98
C ALA A 168 3.80 23.17 6.34
N CYS A 169 4.64 23.19 5.31
CA CYS A 169 4.94 24.43 4.58
C CYS A 169 3.71 24.99 3.87
N LEU A 170 2.87 24.14 3.26
CA LEU A 170 1.65 24.57 2.59
C LEU A 170 0.63 25.16 3.57
N LEU A 171 0.47 24.55 4.75
CA LEU A 171 -0.40 25.08 5.80
C LEU A 171 0.10 26.45 6.28
N TYR A 172 1.41 26.59 6.52
CA TYR A 172 1.99 27.85 6.99
C TYR A 172 1.85 28.97 5.94
N THR A 173 2.00 28.67 4.65
CA THR A 173 1.81 29.67 3.58
C THR A 173 0.35 30.02 3.34
N SER A 174 -0.59 29.10 3.60
CA SER A 174 -2.02 29.36 3.52
C SER A 174 -2.47 30.31 4.64
N ASP A 175 -2.05 30.06 5.89
CA ASP A 175 -2.37 30.93 7.03
C ASP A 175 -1.78 32.35 6.84
N ALA A 176 -0.55 32.44 6.33
CA ALA A 176 0.08 33.75 6.04
C ALA A 176 -0.64 34.54 4.93
N ALA A 177 -1.32 33.87 3.99
CA ALA A 177 -2.10 34.55 2.95
C ALA A 177 -3.44 35.08 3.48
N ASP A 178 -4.02 34.45 4.49
CA ASP A 178 -5.27 34.88 5.12
C ASP A 178 -5.05 36.07 6.09
N GLU A 179 -3.84 36.23 6.68
CA GLU A 179 -3.51 37.34 7.56
C GLU A 179 -3.26 38.67 6.82
N VAL A 180 -3.00 38.67 5.51
CA VAL A 180 -2.72 39.89 4.70
C VAL A 180 -3.99 40.51 4.09
N SER A 181 -5.17 39.98 4.41
CA SER A 181 -6.47 40.44 3.92
C SER A 181 -7.12 41.43 4.89
N TRP A 182 -6.41 42.56 5.20
CA TRP A 182 -6.96 43.75 5.88
C TRP A 182 -6.72 44.99 5.05
#